data_4567c359836cf04fe9a10145a9560da1
#
_entry.id   4567c359836cf04fe9a10145a9560da1
#
_cell.length_a   1.000
_cell.length_b   1.000
_cell.length_c   1.000
_cell.angle_alpha   90.00
_cell.angle_beta   90.00
_cell.angle_gamma   90.00
#
_symmetry.space_group_name_H-M   'P 1'
#
loop_
_entity.id
_entity.type
_entity.pdbx_description
1 polymer ?
#
loop_
_entity_poly.entity_id
_entity_poly.type
_entity_poly.pdbx_seq_one_letter_code
_entity_poly.pdbx_strand_id
1 'polypeptide(L)'
;MTEPQSPSPVEASDPAEQPVGPPAILAPATAAAHPRFLFFGVLSAVSLLADVVTKAWAEVALGVQAGREASIVLVKEHLTLTLAYNKGGAWGLLQDSSETLRRPFFLLVSVLAIAFIVSLYARLTPGQRALKWGLPLVLGGALGNLQDRIVRSSVIDFIDYRADWVRSMNTLFTRLSPHWNVTDHWPTFNVADICICVGVGLMALDMLTSRRPHAPTPARSG
;
A
#
# COMPACT_ATOMS: atom_id res chain seq x y z
N MET A 1 90.69 -11.29 46.59
CA MET A 1 90.45 -10.35 45.50
C MET A 1 89.78 -11.16 44.41
N THR A 2 88.47 -11.15 44.37
CA THR A 2 87.66 -11.87 43.39
C THR A 2 86.92 -10.83 42.55
N GLU A 3 87.24 -10.87 41.31
CA GLU A 3 86.72 -9.98 40.21
C GLU A 3 85.23 -10.34 39.87
N PRO A 4 84.32 -9.39 39.77
CA PRO A 4 82.97 -9.69 39.39
C PRO A 4 82.83 -9.90 37.92
N GLN A 5 82.26 -11.03 37.51
CA GLN A 5 81.90 -11.35 36.15
C GLN A 5 80.71 -10.48 35.67
N SER A 6 80.85 -9.85 34.49
CA SER A 6 79.81 -9.11 33.81
C SER A 6 78.75 -10.07 33.22
N PRO A 7 77.46 -9.75 33.25
CA PRO A 7 76.41 -10.54 32.62
C PRO A 7 76.48 -10.44 31.12
N SER A 8 76.29 -11.57 30.41
CA SER A 8 76.18 -11.70 28.95
C SER A 8 74.93 -10.99 28.43
N PRO A 9 74.93 -10.50 27.17
CA PRO A 9 73.80 -9.86 26.56
C PRO A 9 72.66 -10.87 26.34
N VAL A 10 71.43 -10.48 26.77
CA VAL A 10 70.19 -11.20 26.46
C VAL A 10 69.94 -11.04 24.97
N GLU A 11 69.97 -12.14 24.25
CA GLU A 11 69.59 -12.26 22.85
C GLU A 11 68.08 -11.91 22.69
N ALA A 12 67.80 -10.78 22.03
CA ALA A 12 66.45 -10.35 21.75
C ALA A 12 65.86 -11.33 20.72
N SER A 13 64.91 -12.15 21.14
CA SER A 13 64.15 -13.02 20.29
C SER A 13 63.27 -12.15 19.33
N ASP A 14 63.56 -12.29 18.08
CA ASP A 14 62.82 -11.72 16.95
C ASP A 14 61.32 -12.14 17.07
N PRO A 15 60.35 -11.20 17.00
CA PRO A 15 58.93 -11.57 17.00
C PRO A 15 58.64 -12.35 15.74
N ALA A 16 58.33 -13.64 15.88
CA ALA A 16 57.93 -14.54 14.84
C ALA A 16 56.85 -13.92 13.96
N GLU A 17 57.18 -13.69 12.71
CA GLU A 17 56.28 -13.24 11.64
C GLU A 17 55.14 -14.27 11.54
N GLN A 18 53.92 -13.88 11.99
CA GLN A 18 52.75 -14.75 11.86
C GLN A 18 52.44 -14.89 10.37
N PRO A 19 52.20 -16.10 9.86
CA PRO A 19 51.87 -16.28 8.44
C PRO A 19 50.56 -15.55 8.14
N VAL A 20 50.62 -14.53 7.30
CA VAL A 20 49.46 -13.84 6.75
C VAL A 20 48.68 -14.85 5.92
N GLY A 21 47.56 -15.32 6.47
CA GLY A 21 46.63 -16.20 5.76
C GLY A 21 46.17 -15.56 4.45
N PRO A 22 45.84 -16.38 3.43
CA PRO A 22 45.39 -15.85 2.14
C PRO A 22 44.22 -14.87 2.34
N PRO A 23 44.17 -13.76 1.57
CA PRO A 23 43.13 -12.78 1.69
C PRO A 23 41.78 -13.48 1.55
N ALA A 24 40.87 -13.25 2.52
CA ALA A 24 39.51 -13.77 2.49
C ALA A 24 38.89 -13.31 1.16
N ILE A 25 38.65 -14.26 0.26
CA ILE A 25 37.90 -14.00 -0.98
C ILE A 25 36.51 -13.60 -0.50
N LEU A 26 36.22 -12.28 -0.49
CA LEU A 26 34.88 -11.77 -0.27
C LEU A 26 33.95 -12.45 -1.27
N ALA A 27 33.09 -13.33 -0.79
CA ALA A 27 32.05 -13.93 -1.61
C ALA A 27 31.32 -12.78 -2.34
N PRO A 28 31.07 -12.91 -3.66
CA PRO A 28 30.37 -11.86 -4.39
C PRO A 28 29.07 -11.56 -3.67
N ALA A 29 28.86 -10.27 -3.37
CA ALA A 29 27.61 -9.82 -2.76
C ALA A 29 26.48 -10.40 -3.60
N THR A 30 25.66 -11.26 -2.99
CA THR A 30 24.51 -11.88 -3.66
C THR A 30 23.68 -10.75 -4.27
N ALA A 31 23.64 -10.69 -5.60
CA ALA A 31 22.91 -9.66 -6.35
C ALA A 31 21.50 -9.56 -5.74
N ALA A 32 21.15 -8.36 -5.27
CA ALA A 32 19.87 -8.12 -4.65
C ALA A 32 18.77 -8.61 -5.61
N ALA A 33 18.00 -9.62 -5.19
CA ALA A 33 16.99 -10.23 -6.04
C ALA A 33 15.98 -9.14 -6.43
N HIS A 34 15.99 -8.76 -7.71
CA HIS A 34 15.03 -7.77 -8.23
C HIS A 34 13.59 -8.22 -8.00
N PRO A 35 12.68 -7.31 -7.69
CA PRO A 35 11.28 -7.64 -7.50
C PRO A 35 10.72 -8.31 -8.77
N ARG A 36 9.93 -9.37 -8.59
CA ARG A 36 9.33 -10.10 -9.72
C ARG A 36 8.15 -9.31 -10.27
N PHE A 37 8.36 -8.51 -11.31
CA PHE A 37 7.32 -7.73 -11.97
C PHE A 37 6.19 -8.59 -12.55
N LEU A 38 6.45 -9.85 -12.90
CA LEU A 38 5.39 -10.77 -13.31
C LEU A 38 4.36 -10.97 -12.21
N PHE A 39 4.77 -11.21 -10.96
CA PHE A 39 3.86 -11.34 -9.84
C PHE A 39 3.05 -10.05 -9.61
N PHE A 40 3.71 -8.90 -9.67
CA PHE A 40 3.09 -7.60 -9.55
C PHE A 40 2.01 -7.38 -10.61
N GLY A 41 2.36 -7.63 -11.89
CA GLY A 41 1.42 -7.49 -13.00
C GLY A 41 0.25 -8.44 -12.92
N VAL A 42 0.49 -9.73 -12.61
CA VAL A 42 -0.58 -10.73 -12.51
C VAL A 42 -1.56 -10.39 -11.38
N LEU A 43 -1.06 -10.07 -10.18
CA LEU A 43 -1.96 -9.75 -9.06
C LEU A 43 -2.71 -8.43 -9.29
N SER A 44 -2.07 -7.43 -9.89
CA SER A 44 -2.76 -6.19 -10.28
C SER A 44 -3.83 -6.43 -11.34
N ALA A 45 -3.54 -7.28 -12.32
CA ALA A 45 -4.51 -7.64 -13.37
C ALA A 45 -5.71 -8.41 -12.80
N VAL A 46 -5.47 -9.34 -11.86
CA VAL A 46 -6.55 -10.08 -11.17
C VAL A 46 -7.43 -9.13 -10.36
N SER A 47 -6.83 -8.19 -9.62
CA SER A 47 -7.57 -7.19 -8.83
C SER A 47 -8.39 -6.26 -9.74
N LEU A 48 -7.80 -5.77 -10.83
CA LEU A 48 -8.48 -4.98 -11.84
C LEU A 48 -9.65 -5.73 -12.48
N LEU A 49 -9.43 -6.99 -12.89
CA LEU A 49 -10.44 -7.82 -13.52
C LEU A 49 -11.62 -8.09 -12.56
N ALA A 50 -11.32 -8.39 -11.29
CA ALA A 50 -12.36 -8.58 -10.27
C ALA A 50 -13.23 -7.31 -10.11
N ASP A 51 -12.61 -6.13 -10.08
CA ASP A 51 -13.33 -4.87 -9.99
C ASP A 51 -14.21 -4.62 -11.24
N VAL A 52 -13.63 -4.74 -12.44
CA VAL A 52 -14.35 -4.51 -13.71
C VAL A 52 -15.52 -5.46 -13.89
N VAL A 53 -15.31 -6.76 -13.60
CA VAL A 53 -16.37 -7.78 -13.74
C VAL A 53 -17.49 -7.54 -12.72
N THR A 54 -17.16 -7.24 -11.48
CA THR A 54 -18.19 -6.99 -10.45
C THR A 54 -18.97 -5.70 -10.71
N LYS A 55 -18.33 -4.65 -11.19
CA LYS A 55 -19.01 -3.41 -11.61
C LYS A 55 -19.93 -3.64 -12.81
N ALA A 56 -19.48 -4.37 -13.84
CA ALA A 56 -20.31 -4.72 -14.98
C ALA A 56 -21.52 -5.58 -14.56
N TRP A 57 -21.32 -6.52 -13.66
CA TRP A 57 -22.41 -7.28 -13.06
C TRP A 57 -23.38 -6.35 -12.29
N ALA A 58 -22.87 -5.44 -11.47
CA ALA A 58 -23.69 -4.51 -10.70
C ALA A 58 -24.55 -3.60 -11.61
N GLU A 59 -24.01 -3.09 -12.72
CA GLU A 59 -24.77 -2.30 -13.69
C GLU A 59 -25.95 -3.11 -14.26
N VAL A 60 -25.76 -4.39 -14.57
CA VAL A 60 -26.82 -5.25 -15.11
C VAL A 60 -27.82 -5.68 -14.03
N ALA A 61 -27.34 -6.11 -12.89
CA ALA A 61 -28.16 -6.72 -11.84
C ALA A 61 -28.90 -5.70 -10.96
N LEU A 62 -28.29 -4.53 -10.74
CA LEU A 62 -28.78 -3.50 -9.84
C LEU A 62 -29.25 -2.23 -10.56
N GLY A 63 -29.12 -2.20 -11.91
CA GLY A 63 -29.61 -1.10 -12.73
C GLY A 63 -31.12 -0.97 -12.68
N VAL A 64 -31.65 0.10 -13.24
CA VAL A 64 -33.10 0.37 -13.29
C VAL A 64 -33.80 -0.71 -14.10
N GLN A 65 -34.57 -1.55 -13.40
CA GLN A 65 -35.42 -2.57 -14.00
C GLN A 65 -36.89 -2.20 -13.78
N ALA A 66 -37.67 -2.16 -14.86
CA ALA A 66 -39.10 -1.83 -14.79
C ALA A 66 -39.41 -0.51 -14.06
N GLY A 67 -38.53 0.50 -14.18
CA GLY A 67 -38.71 1.82 -13.55
C GLY A 67 -38.39 1.90 -12.07
N ARG A 68 -37.79 0.83 -11.49
CA ARG A 68 -37.32 0.80 -10.10
C ARG A 68 -35.84 0.42 -10.04
N GLU A 69 -35.09 1.10 -9.19
CA GLU A 69 -33.74 0.67 -8.84
C GLU A 69 -33.81 -0.68 -8.12
N ALA A 70 -33.04 -1.65 -8.61
CA ALA A 70 -32.93 -2.96 -7.96
C ALA A 70 -31.91 -2.87 -6.82
N SER A 71 -32.25 -3.47 -5.68
CA SER A 71 -31.30 -3.64 -4.59
C SER A 71 -31.37 -5.07 -4.04
N ILE A 72 -30.23 -5.60 -3.61
CA ILE A 72 -30.13 -6.94 -3.04
C ILE A 72 -29.67 -6.83 -1.59
N VAL A 73 -30.53 -7.16 -0.65
CA VAL A 73 -30.20 -7.17 0.77
C VAL A 73 -29.44 -8.46 1.09
N LEU A 74 -28.16 -8.36 1.43
CA LEU A 74 -27.32 -9.49 1.84
C LEU A 74 -27.42 -9.77 3.34
N VAL A 75 -27.34 -8.68 4.16
CA VAL A 75 -27.52 -8.73 5.60
C VAL A 75 -28.51 -7.62 5.98
N LYS A 76 -29.65 -8.01 6.55
CA LYS A 76 -30.69 -7.06 6.93
C LYS A 76 -30.10 -5.97 7.82
N GLU A 77 -30.41 -4.70 7.51
CA GLU A 77 -29.98 -3.49 8.23
C GLU A 77 -28.46 -3.17 8.17
N HIS A 78 -27.63 -4.05 7.57
CA HIS A 78 -26.18 -3.84 7.58
C HIS A 78 -25.53 -3.82 6.19
N LEU A 79 -25.93 -4.71 5.28
CA LEU A 79 -25.25 -4.83 3.99
C LEU A 79 -26.24 -4.99 2.85
N THR A 80 -26.26 -4.03 1.96
CA THR A 80 -27.12 -4.02 0.77
C THR A 80 -26.25 -3.77 -0.47
N LEU A 81 -26.58 -4.45 -1.57
CA LEU A 81 -26.01 -4.11 -2.87
C LEU A 81 -27.00 -3.17 -3.58
N THR A 82 -26.52 -2.00 -3.97
CA THR A 82 -27.28 -0.96 -4.67
C THR A 82 -26.36 -0.21 -5.62
N LEU A 83 -26.87 0.23 -6.78
CA LEU A 83 -26.04 0.91 -7.76
C LEU A 83 -25.92 2.41 -7.44
N ALA A 84 -24.71 2.91 -7.35
CA ALA A 84 -24.42 4.33 -7.19
C ALA A 84 -23.32 4.78 -8.16
N TYR A 85 -23.47 5.99 -8.71
CA TYR A 85 -22.47 6.62 -9.57
C TYR A 85 -21.77 7.74 -8.81
N ASN A 86 -20.57 7.47 -8.31
CA ASN A 86 -19.78 8.40 -7.56
C ASN A 86 -19.00 9.35 -8.48
N LYS A 87 -19.45 10.57 -8.59
CA LYS A 87 -18.79 11.62 -9.40
C LYS A 87 -17.63 12.29 -8.67
N GLY A 88 -17.61 12.23 -7.34
CA GLY A 88 -16.58 12.82 -6.48
C GLY A 88 -15.51 11.85 -6.02
N GLY A 89 -14.83 12.21 -4.94
CA GLY A 89 -13.96 11.33 -4.17
C GLY A 89 -14.67 10.77 -2.95
N ALA A 90 -13.90 10.05 -2.13
CA ALA A 90 -14.37 9.60 -0.83
C ALA A 90 -14.93 10.77 -0.02
N TRP A 91 -16.02 10.54 0.70
CA TRP A 91 -16.68 11.55 1.53
C TRP A 91 -17.20 12.78 0.76
N GLY A 92 -17.53 12.62 -0.51
CA GLY A 92 -18.07 13.70 -1.33
C GLY A 92 -17.05 14.77 -1.74
N LEU A 93 -15.75 14.48 -1.64
CA LEU A 93 -14.70 15.42 -2.04
C LEU A 93 -14.94 15.90 -3.48
N LEU A 94 -15.03 17.23 -3.68
CA LEU A 94 -15.31 17.89 -4.95
C LEU A 94 -16.65 17.51 -5.59
N GLN A 95 -17.60 16.93 -4.86
CA GLN A 95 -18.90 16.51 -5.41
C GLN A 95 -19.67 17.69 -6.04
N ASP A 96 -19.62 18.86 -5.40
CA ASP A 96 -20.30 20.07 -5.85
C ASP A 96 -19.48 20.92 -6.85
N SER A 97 -18.26 20.47 -7.17
CA SER A 97 -17.40 21.17 -8.13
C SER A 97 -17.82 20.89 -9.58
N SER A 98 -17.51 21.84 -10.47
CA SER A 98 -17.75 21.66 -11.90
C SER A 98 -17.04 20.42 -12.45
N GLU A 99 -17.64 19.75 -13.43
CA GLU A 99 -17.03 18.59 -14.07
C GLU A 99 -15.68 18.92 -14.72
N THR A 100 -15.55 20.15 -15.24
CA THR A 100 -14.32 20.67 -15.84
C THR A 100 -13.13 20.71 -14.85
N LEU A 101 -13.39 20.89 -13.57
CA LEU A 101 -12.36 20.87 -12.53
C LEU A 101 -12.19 19.45 -11.96
N ARG A 102 -13.29 18.80 -11.64
CA ARG A 102 -13.34 17.51 -10.95
C ARG A 102 -12.68 16.38 -11.74
N ARG A 103 -13.03 16.26 -13.03
CA ARG A 103 -12.53 15.17 -13.89
C ARG A 103 -11.00 15.20 -14.04
N PRO A 104 -10.36 16.31 -14.48
CA PRO A 104 -8.91 16.35 -14.60
C PRO A 104 -8.18 16.18 -13.23
N PHE A 105 -8.76 16.69 -12.14
CA PHE A 105 -8.20 16.51 -10.81
C PHE A 105 -8.09 15.03 -10.44
N PHE A 106 -9.18 14.25 -10.53
CA PHE A 106 -9.13 12.84 -10.16
C PHE A 106 -8.33 11.99 -11.15
N LEU A 107 -8.28 12.34 -12.42
CA LEU A 107 -7.39 11.69 -13.39
C LEU A 107 -5.92 11.91 -13.03
N LEU A 108 -5.54 13.15 -12.73
CA LEU A 108 -4.17 13.50 -12.33
C LEU A 108 -3.77 12.76 -11.04
N VAL A 109 -4.61 12.80 -10.01
CA VAL A 109 -4.35 12.11 -8.73
C VAL A 109 -4.19 10.61 -8.95
N SER A 110 -5.05 10.00 -9.79
CA SER A 110 -4.95 8.56 -10.10
C SER A 110 -3.64 8.23 -10.81
N VAL A 111 -3.24 9.02 -11.81
CA VAL A 111 -1.97 8.81 -12.54
C VAL A 111 -0.76 8.96 -11.61
N LEU A 112 -0.76 9.99 -10.77
CA LEU A 112 0.32 10.20 -9.79
C LEU A 112 0.41 9.05 -8.78
N ALA A 113 -0.73 8.56 -8.28
CA ALA A 113 -0.78 7.42 -7.38
C ALA A 113 -0.24 6.15 -8.05
N ILE A 114 -0.63 5.87 -9.29
CA ILE A 114 -0.13 4.73 -10.06
C ILE A 114 1.40 4.81 -10.25
N ALA A 115 1.92 5.97 -10.67
CA ALA A 115 3.35 6.18 -10.83
C ALA A 115 4.11 5.98 -9.51
N PHE A 116 3.56 6.47 -8.42
CA PHE A 116 4.12 6.30 -7.08
C PHE A 116 4.16 4.81 -6.66
N ILE A 117 3.07 4.06 -6.84
CA ILE A 117 2.97 2.63 -6.51
C ILE A 117 4.00 1.81 -7.30
N VAL A 118 4.11 2.06 -8.62
CA VAL A 118 5.10 1.39 -9.49
C VAL A 118 6.52 1.72 -9.04
N SER A 119 6.79 2.99 -8.70
CA SER A 119 8.09 3.44 -8.18
C SER A 119 8.45 2.75 -6.86
N LEU A 120 7.49 2.62 -5.94
CA LEU A 120 7.69 1.90 -4.68
C LEU A 120 7.99 0.42 -4.91
N TYR A 121 7.24 -0.23 -5.81
CA TYR A 121 7.46 -1.64 -6.12
C TYR A 121 8.84 -1.90 -6.73
N ALA A 122 9.31 -1.01 -7.61
CA ALA A 122 10.65 -1.10 -8.21
C ALA A 122 11.79 -1.00 -7.17
N ARG A 123 11.53 -0.39 -6.01
CA ARG A 123 12.50 -0.21 -4.91
C ARG A 123 12.36 -1.24 -3.78
N LEU A 124 11.52 -2.26 -3.96
CA LEU A 124 11.31 -3.28 -2.94
C LEU A 124 12.59 -4.02 -2.60
N THR A 125 12.84 -4.17 -1.31
CA THR A 125 13.95 -4.96 -0.78
C THR A 125 13.50 -6.35 -0.32
N PRO A 126 14.41 -7.34 -0.29
CA PRO A 126 14.11 -8.65 0.29
C PRO A 126 13.64 -8.50 1.74
N GLY A 127 12.54 -9.17 2.10
CA GLY A 127 11.95 -9.10 3.45
C GLY A 127 10.67 -8.27 3.52
N GLN A 128 10.43 -7.30 2.65
CA GLN A 128 9.21 -6.49 2.61
C GLN A 128 8.03 -7.27 2.01
N ARG A 129 7.59 -8.32 2.72
CA ARG A 129 6.56 -9.24 2.21
C ARG A 129 5.19 -8.59 2.12
N ALA A 130 4.82 -7.77 3.09
CA ALA A 130 3.52 -7.11 3.09
C ALA A 130 3.41 -6.06 1.98
N LEU A 131 4.47 -5.28 1.71
CA LEU A 131 4.51 -4.38 0.55
C LEU A 131 4.40 -5.14 -0.78
N LYS A 132 5.09 -6.29 -0.90
CA LYS A 132 5.05 -7.12 -2.11
C LYS A 132 3.61 -7.53 -2.50
N TRP A 133 2.75 -7.79 -1.51
CA TRP A 133 1.33 -8.13 -1.73
C TRP A 133 0.45 -6.89 -1.79
N GLY A 134 0.71 -5.88 -0.96
CA GLY A 134 -0.11 -4.68 -0.87
C GLY A 134 -0.07 -3.80 -2.12
N LEU A 135 1.14 -3.54 -2.66
CA LEU A 135 1.29 -2.63 -3.80
C LEU A 135 0.54 -3.07 -5.07
N PRO A 136 0.54 -4.35 -5.49
CA PRO A 136 -0.24 -4.77 -6.65
C PRO A 136 -1.76 -4.72 -6.42
N LEU A 137 -2.24 -4.94 -5.19
CA LEU A 137 -3.66 -4.76 -4.86
C LEU A 137 -4.07 -3.29 -5.03
N VAL A 138 -3.27 -2.37 -4.48
CA VAL A 138 -3.51 -0.92 -4.65
C VAL A 138 -3.46 -0.51 -6.11
N LEU A 139 -2.50 -1.04 -6.90
CA LEU A 139 -2.42 -0.76 -8.33
C LEU A 139 -3.67 -1.22 -9.08
N GLY A 140 -4.10 -2.47 -8.85
CA GLY A 140 -5.29 -3.02 -9.51
C GLY A 140 -6.54 -2.22 -9.21
N GLY A 141 -6.77 -1.87 -7.94
CA GLY A 141 -7.90 -1.02 -7.54
C GLY A 141 -7.80 0.41 -8.12
N ALA A 142 -6.61 1.02 -8.08
CA ALA A 142 -6.41 2.34 -8.66
C ALA A 142 -6.69 2.38 -10.18
N LEU A 143 -6.27 1.33 -10.90
CA LEU A 143 -6.56 1.18 -12.33
C LEU A 143 -8.06 0.99 -12.60
N GLY A 144 -8.78 0.20 -11.78
CA GLY A 144 -10.22 0.01 -11.90
C GLY A 144 -10.99 1.32 -11.73
N ASN A 145 -10.70 2.06 -10.66
CA ASN A 145 -11.33 3.36 -10.44
C ASN A 145 -10.89 4.43 -11.46
N LEU A 146 -9.68 4.34 -12.02
CA LEU A 146 -9.24 5.21 -13.11
C LEU A 146 -10.00 4.90 -14.42
N GLN A 147 -10.15 3.61 -14.75
CA GLN A 147 -10.91 3.18 -15.94
C GLN A 147 -12.32 3.76 -15.94
N ASP A 148 -13.03 3.67 -14.81
CA ASP A 148 -14.38 4.22 -14.68
C ASP A 148 -14.41 5.74 -14.92
N ARG A 149 -13.45 6.47 -14.34
CA ARG A 149 -13.36 7.93 -14.53
C ARG A 149 -13.07 8.33 -15.97
N ILE A 150 -12.28 7.54 -16.70
CA ILE A 150 -12.00 7.78 -18.11
C ILE A 150 -13.26 7.53 -18.96
N VAL A 151 -13.94 6.41 -18.73
CA VAL A 151 -15.05 5.94 -19.57
C VAL A 151 -16.35 6.64 -19.20
N ARG A 152 -16.64 6.81 -17.89
CA ARG A 152 -17.95 7.24 -17.37
C ARG A 152 -17.94 8.61 -16.69
N SER A 153 -16.78 9.22 -16.46
CA SER A 153 -16.62 10.43 -15.61
C SER A 153 -17.11 10.26 -14.17
N SER A 154 -17.38 9.03 -13.74
CA SER A 154 -17.82 8.64 -12.41
C SER A 154 -17.29 7.24 -12.07
N VAL A 155 -17.25 6.89 -10.80
CA VAL A 155 -16.93 5.53 -10.35
C VAL A 155 -18.23 4.80 -10.03
N ILE A 156 -18.30 3.52 -10.40
CA ILE A 156 -19.42 2.65 -10.03
C ILE A 156 -19.15 2.10 -8.64
N ASP A 157 -20.02 2.44 -7.71
CA ASP A 157 -20.05 1.91 -6.34
C ASP A 157 -21.33 1.10 -6.17
N PHE A 158 -21.25 -0.04 -5.47
CA PHE A 158 -22.42 -0.91 -5.34
C PHE A 158 -22.56 -1.61 -3.99
N ILE A 159 -21.64 -1.41 -3.06
CA ILE A 159 -21.68 -1.98 -1.71
C ILE A 159 -22.09 -0.87 -0.75
N ASP A 160 -23.28 -0.98 -0.18
CA ASP A 160 -23.80 -0.07 0.86
C ASP A 160 -23.74 -0.78 2.21
N TYR A 161 -22.93 -0.24 3.12
CA TYR A 161 -22.74 -0.75 4.47
C TYR A 161 -23.29 0.22 5.50
N ARG A 162 -24.03 -0.29 6.49
CA ARG A 162 -24.65 0.47 7.57
C ARG A 162 -24.25 -0.07 8.92
N ALA A 163 -23.98 0.82 9.86
CA ALA A 163 -23.73 0.45 11.25
C ALA A 163 -23.87 1.66 12.19
N ASP A 164 -24.20 1.41 13.43
CA ASP A 164 -24.36 2.47 14.46
C ASP A 164 -23.04 3.23 14.72
N TRP A 165 -21.90 2.55 14.63
CA TRP A 165 -20.61 3.21 14.77
C TRP A 165 -20.33 4.23 13.65
N VAL A 166 -20.86 4.01 12.44
CA VAL A 166 -20.77 4.96 11.32
C VAL A 166 -21.55 6.22 11.65
N ARG A 167 -22.75 6.08 12.21
CA ARG A 167 -23.55 7.22 12.70
C ARG A 167 -22.79 8.00 13.78
N SER A 168 -22.19 7.30 14.74
CA SER A 168 -21.42 7.90 15.81
C SER A 168 -20.22 8.69 15.28
N MET A 169 -19.50 8.13 14.30
CA MET A 169 -18.39 8.80 13.61
C MET A 169 -18.88 10.02 12.82
N ASN A 170 -19.95 9.89 12.04
CA ASN A 170 -20.53 11.01 11.29
C ASN A 170 -20.99 12.14 12.23
N THR A 171 -21.53 11.81 13.40
CA THR A 171 -21.88 12.81 14.43
C THR A 171 -20.64 13.55 14.96
N LEU A 172 -19.50 12.87 15.05
CA LEU A 172 -18.26 13.54 15.43
C LEU A 172 -17.80 14.53 14.34
N PHE A 173 -17.95 14.18 13.07
CA PHE A 173 -17.60 15.05 11.95
C PHE A 173 -18.48 16.30 11.84
N THR A 174 -19.72 16.30 12.32
CA THR A 174 -20.55 17.53 12.37
C THR A 174 -19.95 18.63 13.25
N ARG A 175 -19.10 18.26 14.22
CA ARG A 175 -18.37 19.24 15.03
C ARG A 175 -17.30 19.99 14.23
N LEU A 176 -16.80 19.38 13.15
CA LEU A 176 -15.79 19.94 12.26
C LEU A 176 -16.43 20.66 11.05
N SER A 177 -17.61 20.18 10.61
CA SER A 177 -18.37 20.74 9.51
C SER A 177 -19.87 20.70 9.83
N PRO A 178 -20.51 21.84 10.15
CA PRO A 178 -21.94 21.90 10.50
C PRO A 178 -22.89 21.44 9.39
N HIS A 179 -22.43 21.42 8.13
CA HIS A 179 -23.18 20.96 6.97
C HIS A 179 -23.06 19.46 6.70
N TRP A 180 -22.35 18.72 7.57
CA TRP A 180 -22.16 17.28 7.42
C TRP A 180 -23.46 16.51 7.70
N ASN A 181 -23.88 15.66 6.76
CA ASN A 181 -25.05 14.82 6.93
C ASN A 181 -24.74 13.64 7.86
N VAL A 182 -25.49 13.54 8.95
CA VAL A 182 -25.40 12.39 9.87
C VAL A 182 -26.21 11.24 9.32
N THR A 183 -25.54 10.24 8.79
CA THR A 183 -26.13 8.99 8.31
C THR A 183 -25.49 7.80 9.02
N ASP A 184 -26.16 6.66 9.02
CA ASP A 184 -25.62 5.36 9.44
C ASP A 184 -24.95 4.60 8.30
N HIS A 185 -24.97 5.17 7.09
CA HIS A 185 -24.32 4.63 5.90
C HIS A 185 -22.85 5.01 5.85
N TRP A 186 -22.00 4.02 5.63
CA TRP A 186 -20.67 4.22 5.09
C TRP A 186 -20.80 4.67 3.63
N PRO A 187 -19.96 5.56 3.10
CA PRO A 187 -19.99 5.85 1.67
C PRO A 187 -19.97 4.57 0.85
N THR A 188 -20.89 4.45 -0.10
CA THR A 188 -20.91 3.28 -1.00
C THR A 188 -19.54 3.07 -1.64
N PHE A 189 -19.16 1.82 -1.82
CA PHE A 189 -17.84 1.44 -2.32
C PHE A 189 -17.91 0.22 -3.25
N ASN A 190 -16.76 -0.17 -3.80
CA ASN A 190 -16.62 -1.23 -4.78
C ASN A 190 -15.42 -2.15 -4.46
N VAL A 191 -15.14 -3.12 -5.31
CA VAL A 191 -14.03 -4.08 -5.14
C VAL A 191 -12.66 -3.40 -5.25
N ALA A 192 -12.52 -2.37 -6.11
CA ALA A 192 -11.28 -1.58 -6.18
C ALA A 192 -10.95 -0.94 -4.83
N ASP A 193 -11.94 -0.37 -4.13
CA ASP A 193 -11.74 0.25 -2.83
C ASP A 193 -11.33 -0.76 -1.77
N ILE A 194 -11.90 -1.97 -1.79
CA ILE A 194 -11.46 -3.07 -0.93
C ILE A 194 -9.98 -3.40 -1.19
N CYS A 195 -9.60 -3.56 -2.46
CA CYS A 195 -8.21 -3.84 -2.84
C CYS A 195 -7.26 -2.73 -2.38
N ILE A 196 -7.65 -1.46 -2.54
CA ILE A 196 -6.86 -0.30 -2.07
C ILE A 196 -6.73 -0.33 -0.55
N CYS A 197 -7.83 -0.50 0.19
CA CYS A 197 -7.82 -0.51 1.66
C CYS A 197 -6.96 -1.66 2.22
N VAL A 198 -7.13 -2.87 1.69
CA VAL A 198 -6.31 -4.04 2.09
C VAL A 198 -4.84 -3.81 1.76
N GLY A 199 -4.56 -3.31 0.56
CA GLY A 199 -3.19 -3.04 0.13
C GLY A 199 -2.51 -1.96 0.97
N VAL A 200 -3.20 -0.85 1.27
CA VAL A 200 -2.70 0.20 2.17
C VAL A 200 -2.51 -0.33 3.59
N GLY A 201 -3.43 -1.17 4.08
CA GLY A 201 -3.29 -1.84 5.38
C GLY A 201 -2.03 -2.71 5.46
N LEU A 202 -1.74 -3.48 4.40
CA LEU A 202 -0.51 -4.27 4.29
C LEU A 202 0.75 -3.38 4.26
N MET A 203 0.69 -2.24 3.55
CA MET A 203 1.79 -1.27 3.53
C MET A 203 2.04 -0.68 4.93
N ALA A 204 0.98 -0.30 5.63
CA ALA A 204 1.08 0.20 7.01
C ALA A 204 1.66 -0.86 7.95
N LEU A 205 1.23 -2.12 7.83
CA LEU A 205 1.77 -3.24 8.59
C LEU A 205 3.27 -3.42 8.36
N ASP A 206 3.72 -3.34 7.10
CA ASP A 206 5.14 -3.44 6.77
C ASP A 206 5.96 -2.32 7.42
N MET A 207 5.45 -1.10 7.39
CA MET A 207 6.10 0.05 8.05
C MET A 207 6.24 -0.12 9.56
N LEU A 208 5.23 -0.71 10.21
CA LEU A 208 5.22 -0.93 11.67
C LEU A 208 6.11 -2.11 12.08
N THR A 209 6.22 -3.14 11.23
CA THR A 209 6.94 -4.39 11.54
C THR A 209 8.38 -4.40 11.03
N SER A 210 8.71 -3.63 9.99
CA SER A 210 10.06 -3.50 9.46
C SER A 210 10.94 -2.69 10.41
N ARG A 211 11.46 -3.37 11.45
CA ARG A 211 12.52 -2.79 12.32
C ARG A 211 13.75 -2.59 11.45
N ARG A 212 14.17 -1.35 11.26
CA ARG A 212 15.49 -1.04 10.68
C ARG A 212 16.55 -1.72 11.52
N PRO A 213 17.49 -2.51 10.96
CA PRO A 213 18.65 -2.98 11.70
C PRO A 213 19.36 -1.74 12.27
N HIS A 214 19.57 -1.71 13.57
CA HIS A 214 20.37 -0.68 14.22
C HIS A 214 21.78 -0.77 13.61
N ALA A 215 22.26 0.29 12.97
CA ALA A 215 23.63 0.33 12.49
C ALA A 215 24.56 0.07 13.69
N PRO A 216 25.54 -0.85 13.59
CA PRO A 216 26.45 -1.10 14.68
C PRO A 216 27.17 0.21 15.01
N THR A 217 27.13 0.61 16.28
CA THR A 217 27.87 1.77 16.80
C THR A 217 29.35 1.53 16.52
N PRO A 218 30.06 2.44 15.81
CA PRO A 218 31.49 2.28 15.60
C PRO A 218 32.19 2.16 16.96
N ALA A 219 32.98 1.09 17.13
CA ALA A 219 33.79 0.89 18.32
C ALA A 219 34.67 2.12 18.51
N ARG A 220 34.53 2.82 19.62
CA ARG A 220 35.47 3.86 20.05
C ARG A 220 36.83 3.19 20.25
N SER A 221 37.78 3.46 19.34
CA SER A 221 39.19 3.21 19.55
C SER A 221 39.64 4.13 20.69
N GLY A 222 39.88 3.53 21.88
CA GLY A 222 40.58 4.16 22.98
C GLY A 222 42.10 4.08 22.76
#